data_2c39efab9aaf96461e07847e70d66141
#
_entry.id   2c39efab9aaf96461e07847e70d66141
#
_cell.length_a   1.000
_cell.length_b   1.000
_cell.length_c   1.000
_cell.angle_alpha   90.00
_cell.angle_beta   90.00
_cell.angle_gamma   90.00
#
_symmetry.space_group_name_H-M   'P 1'
#
loop_
_entity.id
_entity.type
_entity.pdbx_description
1 polymer ?
#
loop_
_entity_poly.entity_id
_entity_poly.type
_entity_poly.pdbx_seq_one_letter_code
_entity_poly.pdbx_strand_id
1 'polypeptide(L)'
;MDRGSRLLVIGDIAWDVVMRPSADLVWASDVYGRVDLLAGGSAANVAVWARRLGADTRLVGTVGDDPFGRLMREHLQREGLDRDLTCAPGRDTTRIGVLIRPDGEHAFVTDHSDPLRLQAGDLPVSLLDDAGLVFLNGYAIFMAGSPEFARALLHEARRRGVGVAFDPSSFSLIRKHGGRRLLEGVGRLDVLLANEEEAAALLGVPVQAAGDDVLAPLLEFAGTVVVKRGARGAAALTREGWTHAPAHEVQVVDTTGAGDAFDAAFLVAHLAGLSMGEALARANELGARVAGRLGAQTR
;
A
#
# COMPACT_ATOMS: atom_id res chain seq x y z
N MET A 1 -25.69 12.93 -2.13
CA MET A 1 -24.94 12.88 -3.40
C MET A 1 -24.43 11.47 -3.52
N ASP A 2 -24.72 10.84 -4.63
CA ASP A 2 -24.22 9.50 -4.91
C ASP A 2 -22.68 9.61 -5.00
N ARG A 3 -21.96 8.93 -4.09
CA ARG A 3 -20.49 8.93 -4.14
C ARG A 3 -20.09 8.20 -5.41
N GLY A 4 -19.12 8.72 -6.15
CA GLY A 4 -18.56 8.00 -7.30
C GLY A 4 -18.12 6.60 -6.90
N SER A 5 -18.04 5.69 -7.85
CA SER A 5 -17.64 4.28 -7.62
C SER A 5 -16.15 4.03 -7.86
N ARG A 6 -15.39 5.06 -8.31
CA ARG A 6 -13.97 4.93 -8.68
C ARG A 6 -13.06 4.93 -7.48
N LEU A 7 -12.09 4.02 -7.46
CA LEU A 7 -10.94 4.03 -6.57
C LEU A 7 -9.78 4.79 -7.22
N LEU A 8 -9.36 5.90 -6.64
CA LEU A 8 -8.18 6.64 -7.04
C LEU A 8 -7.02 6.27 -6.13
N VAL A 9 -6.04 5.56 -6.66
CA VAL A 9 -4.83 5.12 -5.94
C VAL A 9 -3.68 6.05 -6.28
N ILE A 10 -3.00 6.57 -5.26
CA ILE A 10 -1.91 7.52 -5.43
C ILE A 10 -0.70 7.06 -4.63
N GLY A 11 0.45 6.92 -5.30
CA GLY A 11 1.67 6.57 -4.59
C GLY A 11 2.77 5.97 -5.44
N ASP A 12 3.55 5.12 -4.80
CA ASP A 12 4.79 4.56 -5.32
C ASP A 12 4.57 3.48 -6.37
N ILE A 13 5.49 3.49 -7.32
CA ILE A 13 5.63 2.50 -8.39
C ILE A 13 7.11 2.09 -8.41
N ALA A 14 7.39 0.81 -8.33
CA ALA A 14 8.75 0.31 -8.24
C ALA A 14 8.93 -1.03 -8.96
N TRP A 15 10.17 -1.38 -9.25
CA TRP A 15 10.57 -2.73 -9.60
C TRP A 15 11.25 -3.39 -8.41
N ASP A 16 10.82 -4.60 -8.08
CA ASP A 16 11.46 -5.46 -7.11
C ASP A 16 12.47 -6.37 -7.81
N VAL A 17 13.76 -6.21 -7.49
CA VAL A 17 14.84 -7.09 -7.90
C VAL A 17 14.98 -8.15 -6.82
N VAL A 18 14.27 -9.27 -6.99
CA VAL A 18 14.20 -10.34 -5.99
C VAL A 18 15.34 -11.31 -6.18
N MET A 19 16.24 -11.38 -5.20
CA MET A 19 17.40 -12.24 -5.17
C MET A 19 17.19 -13.36 -4.17
N ARG A 20 17.28 -14.61 -4.63
CA ARG A 20 17.15 -15.83 -3.81
C ARG A 20 18.40 -16.67 -3.95
N PRO A 21 19.43 -16.43 -3.13
CA PRO A 21 20.65 -17.23 -3.14
C PRO A 21 20.34 -18.66 -2.66
N SER A 22 21.06 -19.66 -3.20
CA SER A 22 20.94 -21.06 -2.79
C SER A 22 21.67 -21.40 -1.49
N ALA A 23 22.47 -20.47 -0.97
CA ALA A 23 23.22 -20.55 0.28
C ALA A 23 23.42 -19.14 0.85
N ASP A 24 23.97 -19.04 2.06
CA ASP A 24 24.33 -17.75 2.66
C ASP A 24 25.33 -16.99 1.77
N LEU A 25 25.17 -15.65 1.72
CA LEU A 25 26.06 -14.78 0.98
C LEU A 25 27.46 -14.80 1.59
N VAL A 26 28.48 -14.94 0.74
CA VAL A 26 29.88 -14.87 1.13
C VAL A 26 30.50 -13.62 0.52
N TRP A 27 31.01 -12.73 1.37
CA TRP A 27 31.66 -11.50 0.91
C TRP A 27 32.88 -11.80 0.04
N ALA A 28 33.05 -11.04 -1.02
CA ALA A 28 34.11 -11.19 -2.02
C ALA A 28 34.09 -12.53 -2.75
N SER A 29 32.95 -13.22 -2.82
CA SER A 29 32.76 -14.47 -3.55
C SER A 29 31.37 -14.51 -4.22
N ASP A 30 31.19 -15.47 -5.13
CA ASP A 30 29.96 -15.72 -5.85
C ASP A 30 29.09 -16.74 -5.11
N VAL A 31 27.79 -16.51 -5.10
CA VAL A 31 26.78 -17.48 -4.68
C VAL A 31 25.76 -17.62 -5.79
N TYR A 32 25.48 -18.84 -6.22
CA TYR A 32 24.42 -19.10 -7.19
C TYR A 32 23.03 -18.88 -6.57
N GLY A 33 22.04 -18.51 -7.40
CA GLY A 33 20.67 -18.28 -6.96
C GLY A 33 19.77 -17.92 -8.12
N ARG A 34 18.56 -17.48 -7.80
CA ARG A 34 17.63 -16.88 -8.76
C ARG A 34 17.57 -15.37 -8.54
N VAL A 35 17.46 -14.66 -9.67
CA VAL A 35 17.21 -13.22 -9.68
C VAL A 35 15.99 -13.00 -10.59
N ASP A 36 14.92 -12.49 -10.01
CA ASP A 36 13.68 -12.19 -10.71
C ASP A 36 13.45 -10.66 -10.67
N LEU A 37 12.92 -10.11 -11.76
CA LEU A 37 12.47 -8.71 -11.82
C LEU A 37 10.95 -8.72 -11.79
N LEU A 38 10.37 -8.21 -10.71
CA LEU A 38 8.93 -8.23 -10.47
C LEU A 38 8.39 -6.81 -10.36
N ALA A 39 7.19 -6.58 -10.92
CA ALA A 39 6.51 -5.31 -10.72
C ALA A 39 6.04 -5.19 -9.27
N GLY A 40 6.29 -4.04 -8.66
CA GLY A 40 6.04 -3.73 -7.26
C GLY A 40 5.68 -2.25 -7.06
N GLY A 41 5.87 -1.78 -5.83
CA GLY A 41 5.35 -0.53 -5.33
C GLY A 41 3.97 -0.72 -4.71
N SER A 42 3.84 -0.38 -3.42
CA SER A 42 2.63 -0.67 -2.64
C SER A 42 1.37 -0.08 -3.31
N ALA A 43 1.42 1.18 -3.74
CA ALA A 43 0.29 1.79 -4.43
C ALA A 43 -0.02 1.10 -5.77
N ALA A 44 1.00 0.75 -6.57
CA ALA A 44 0.79 0.02 -7.82
C ALA A 44 0.18 -1.37 -7.56
N ASN A 45 0.61 -2.07 -6.50
CA ASN A 45 0.04 -3.36 -6.11
C ASN A 45 -1.44 -3.25 -5.76
N VAL A 46 -1.82 -2.26 -4.92
CA VAL A 46 -3.22 -1.99 -4.58
C VAL A 46 -4.04 -1.70 -5.85
N ALA A 47 -3.55 -0.85 -6.75
CA ALA A 47 -4.26 -0.50 -7.98
C ALA A 47 -4.47 -1.71 -8.90
N VAL A 48 -3.43 -2.53 -9.09
CA VAL A 48 -3.49 -3.73 -9.94
C VAL A 48 -4.50 -4.73 -9.38
N TRP A 49 -4.48 -5.01 -8.07
CA TRP A 49 -5.43 -5.93 -7.47
C TRP A 49 -6.86 -5.39 -7.48
N ALA A 50 -7.07 -4.10 -7.19
CA ALA A 50 -8.38 -3.49 -7.27
C ALA A 50 -8.96 -3.58 -8.71
N ARG A 51 -8.13 -3.32 -9.72
CA ARG A 51 -8.52 -3.45 -11.13
C ARG A 51 -8.89 -4.89 -11.49
N ARG A 52 -8.10 -5.87 -11.06
CA ARG A 52 -8.36 -7.31 -11.26
C ARG A 52 -9.62 -7.81 -10.54
N LEU A 53 -10.02 -7.16 -9.46
CA LEU A 53 -11.29 -7.40 -8.76
C LEU A 53 -12.48 -6.73 -9.46
N GLY A 54 -12.27 -6.01 -10.57
CA GLY A 54 -13.31 -5.38 -11.38
C GLY A 54 -13.68 -3.95 -10.97
N ALA A 55 -12.96 -3.33 -10.03
CA ALA A 55 -13.21 -1.96 -9.65
C ALA A 55 -12.76 -0.98 -10.74
N ASP A 56 -13.51 0.10 -10.94
CA ASP A 56 -13.03 1.26 -11.71
C ASP A 56 -11.90 1.92 -10.93
N THR A 57 -10.66 1.70 -11.38
CA THR A 57 -9.45 2.10 -10.65
C THR A 57 -8.57 2.97 -11.53
N ARG A 58 -8.04 4.05 -10.95
CA ARG A 58 -7.00 4.91 -11.54
C ARG A 58 -5.77 4.87 -10.65
N LEU A 59 -4.60 4.85 -11.27
CA LEU A 59 -3.31 4.94 -10.57
C LEU A 59 -2.62 6.25 -10.96
N VAL A 60 -2.29 7.05 -9.96
CA VAL A 60 -1.44 8.24 -10.10
C VAL A 60 -0.11 7.95 -9.43
N GLY A 61 0.94 8.02 -10.21
CA GLY A 61 2.30 7.76 -9.74
C GLY A 61 3.31 8.21 -10.79
N THR A 62 4.59 8.12 -10.44
CA THR A 62 5.67 8.58 -11.31
C THR A 62 6.62 7.43 -11.60
N VAL A 63 7.01 7.32 -12.87
CA VAL A 63 8.11 6.46 -13.34
C VAL A 63 9.21 7.33 -13.94
N GLY A 64 10.42 6.81 -13.98
CA GLY A 64 11.54 7.48 -14.63
C GLY A 64 11.50 7.40 -16.15
N ASP A 65 12.33 8.22 -16.81
CA ASP A 65 12.58 8.16 -18.25
C ASP A 65 13.74 7.21 -18.55
N ASP A 66 13.65 6.00 -18.02
CA ASP A 66 14.66 4.94 -18.16
C ASP A 66 14.06 3.64 -18.74
N PRO A 67 14.86 2.61 -19.02
CA PRO A 67 14.35 1.33 -19.50
C PRO A 67 13.34 0.67 -18.56
N PHE A 68 13.54 0.80 -17.24
CA PHE A 68 12.64 0.25 -16.23
C PHE A 68 11.29 0.98 -16.21
N GLY A 69 11.29 2.30 -16.43
CA GLY A 69 10.05 3.09 -16.54
C GLY A 69 9.24 2.70 -17.77
N ARG A 70 9.90 2.44 -18.91
CA ARG A 70 9.22 1.94 -20.12
C ARG A 70 8.57 0.57 -19.86
N LEU A 71 9.31 -0.38 -19.30
CA LEU A 71 8.79 -1.71 -18.96
C LEU A 71 7.63 -1.64 -17.97
N MET A 72 7.70 -0.74 -16.98
CA MET A 72 6.63 -0.55 -16.01
C MET A 72 5.38 0.01 -16.66
N ARG A 73 5.52 1.00 -17.53
CA ARG A 73 4.37 1.55 -18.28
C ARG A 73 3.70 0.49 -19.14
N GLU A 74 4.47 -0.34 -19.86
CA GLU A 74 3.94 -1.47 -20.63
C GLU A 74 3.22 -2.49 -19.75
N HIS A 75 3.74 -2.75 -18.54
CA HIS A 75 3.10 -3.63 -17.58
C HIS A 75 1.77 -3.04 -17.11
N LEU A 76 1.76 -1.79 -16.67
CA LEU A 76 0.56 -1.11 -16.17
C LEU A 76 -0.47 -0.85 -17.29
N GLN A 77 -0.02 -0.66 -18.54
CA GLN A 77 -0.91 -0.57 -19.69
C GLN A 77 -1.71 -1.86 -19.92
N ARG A 78 -1.08 -3.02 -19.73
CA ARG A 78 -1.78 -4.31 -19.84
C ARG A 78 -2.84 -4.50 -18.73
N GLU A 79 -2.67 -3.83 -17.59
CA GLU A 79 -3.64 -3.77 -16.49
C GLU A 79 -4.65 -2.59 -16.66
N GLY A 80 -4.47 -1.72 -17.67
CA GLY A 80 -5.32 -0.55 -17.92
C GLY A 80 -5.12 0.59 -16.92
N LEU A 81 -3.90 0.73 -16.37
CA LEU A 81 -3.53 1.64 -15.29
C LEU A 81 -2.47 2.68 -15.68
N ASP A 82 -2.11 2.81 -16.96
CA ASP A 82 -1.02 3.68 -17.43
C ASP A 82 -1.44 5.12 -17.73
N ARG A 83 -2.73 5.42 -17.73
CA ARG A 83 -3.30 6.68 -18.23
C ARG A 83 -2.84 7.92 -17.46
N ASP A 84 -2.67 7.82 -16.14
CA ASP A 84 -2.38 8.96 -15.24
C ASP A 84 -0.97 8.89 -14.66
N LEU A 85 -0.09 8.15 -15.33
CA LEU A 85 1.30 8.06 -14.93
C LEU A 85 2.10 9.26 -15.43
N THR A 86 2.86 9.87 -14.53
CA THR A 86 3.86 10.87 -14.88
C THR A 86 5.18 10.19 -15.25
N CYS A 87 5.83 10.67 -16.30
CA CYS A 87 7.20 10.28 -16.65
C CYS A 87 8.15 11.42 -16.24
N ALA A 88 9.11 11.14 -15.40
CA ALA A 88 10.08 12.13 -14.91
C ALA A 88 11.33 12.13 -15.81
N PRO A 89 11.55 13.18 -16.62
CA PRO A 89 12.67 13.21 -17.55
C PRO A 89 14.02 13.17 -16.85
N GLY A 90 14.94 12.35 -17.34
CA GLY A 90 16.29 12.22 -16.83
C GLY A 90 16.38 11.60 -15.42
N ARG A 91 15.32 10.92 -14.97
CA ARG A 91 15.23 10.25 -13.66
C ARG A 91 15.13 8.75 -13.83
N ASP A 92 15.62 8.02 -12.85
CA ASP A 92 15.50 6.56 -12.80
C ASP A 92 14.20 6.14 -12.11
N THR A 93 13.61 5.05 -12.60
CA THR A 93 12.48 4.39 -11.93
C THR A 93 12.93 3.72 -10.64
N THR A 94 12.15 3.84 -9.60
CA THR A 94 12.44 3.25 -8.28
C THR A 94 12.68 1.75 -8.41
N ARG A 95 13.76 1.27 -7.79
CA ARG A 95 14.13 -0.14 -7.71
C ARG A 95 14.35 -0.53 -6.26
N ILE A 96 13.85 -1.70 -5.91
CA ILE A 96 13.98 -2.26 -4.56
C ILE A 96 14.70 -3.60 -4.69
N GLY A 97 15.91 -3.72 -4.14
CA GLY A 97 16.57 -5.00 -3.97
C GLY A 97 15.89 -5.77 -2.84
N VAL A 98 15.38 -6.95 -3.13
CA VAL A 98 14.76 -7.86 -2.17
C VAL A 98 15.63 -9.08 -2.04
N LEU A 99 16.30 -9.24 -0.92
CA LEU A 99 17.11 -10.44 -0.64
C LEU A 99 16.28 -11.39 0.21
N ILE A 100 16.01 -12.60 -0.31
CA ILE A 100 15.29 -13.65 0.41
C ILE A 100 16.28 -14.76 0.74
N ARG A 101 16.53 -14.98 2.03
CA ARG A 101 17.43 -16.04 2.51
C ARG A 101 16.80 -17.42 2.33
N PRO A 102 17.62 -18.52 2.36
CA PRO A 102 17.10 -19.89 2.30
C PRO A 102 16.11 -20.25 3.41
N ASP A 103 16.17 -19.58 4.56
CA ASP A 103 15.23 -19.72 5.69
C ASP A 103 13.92 -18.91 5.53
N GLY A 104 13.81 -18.14 4.42
CA GLY A 104 12.62 -17.32 4.11
C GLY A 104 12.66 -15.91 4.70
N GLU A 105 13.68 -15.55 5.49
CA GLU A 105 13.84 -14.16 5.93
C GLU A 105 14.23 -13.24 4.78
N HIS A 106 13.71 -12.00 4.79
CA HIS A 106 14.02 -11.04 3.73
C HIS A 106 14.53 -9.71 4.26
N ALA A 107 15.38 -9.10 3.44
CA ALA A 107 15.87 -7.75 3.63
C ALA A 107 15.59 -6.92 2.38
N PHE A 108 15.34 -5.62 2.59
CA PHE A 108 15.05 -4.69 1.52
C PHE A 108 16.14 -3.62 1.44
N VAL A 109 16.57 -3.33 0.20
CA VAL A 109 17.44 -2.19 -0.11
C VAL A 109 16.70 -1.34 -1.12
N THR A 110 16.15 -0.24 -0.67
CA THR A 110 15.41 0.68 -1.54
C THR A 110 16.34 1.77 -2.05
N ASP A 111 16.38 1.96 -3.37
CA ASP A 111 17.08 3.07 -3.98
C ASP A 111 16.31 4.38 -3.74
N HIS A 112 16.88 5.22 -2.88
CA HIS A 112 16.37 6.54 -2.53
C HIS A 112 17.21 7.69 -3.08
N SER A 113 18.21 7.38 -3.90
CA SER A 113 19.16 8.39 -4.41
C SER A 113 18.44 9.48 -5.21
N ASP A 114 17.34 9.12 -5.85
CA ASP A 114 16.56 10.04 -6.68
C ASP A 114 15.05 9.76 -6.59
N PRO A 115 14.40 10.05 -5.44
CA PRO A 115 13.00 9.71 -5.24
C PRO A 115 12.11 10.45 -6.24
N LEU A 116 11.29 9.69 -6.96
CA LEU A 116 10.27 10.24 -7.85
C LEU A 116 9.17 10.89 -7.02
N ARG A 117 9.02 12.20 -7.16
CA ARG A 117 8.13 13.01 -6.31
C ARG A 117 6.89 13.45 -7.09
N LEU A 118 5.72 13.17 -6.51
CA LEU A 118 4.49 13.82 -6.91
C LEU A 118 4.45 15.25 -6.33
N GLN A 119 4.22 16.23 -7.18
CA GLN A 119 4.04 17.62 -6.78
C GLN A 119 2.56 17.99 -6.81
N ALA A 120 2.18 19.06 -6.12
CA ALA A 120 0.78 19.49 -6.07
C ALA A 120 0.18 19.78 -7.46
N GLY A 121 1.00 20.14 -8.44
CA GLY A 121 0.57 20.33 -9.83
C GLY A 121 0.44 19.06 -10.67
N ASP A 122 0.96 17.94 -10.19
CA ASP A 122 0.95 16.67 -10.95
C ASP A 122 -0.41 15.95 -10.87
N LEU A 123 -1.25 16.33 -9.90
CA LEU A 123 -2.59 15.78 -9.76
C LEU A 123 -3.61 16.70 -10.45
N PRO A 124 -4.18 16.29 -11.57
CA PRO A 124 -5.35 16.97 -12.10
C PRO A 124 -6.51 16.83 -11.10
N VAL A 125 -6.95 17.93 -10.52
CA VAL A 125 -8.02 17.94 -9.50
C VAL A 125 -9.32 17.29 -10.04
N SER A 126 -9.50 17.28 -11.37
CA SER A 126 -10.58 16.59 -12.07
C SER A 126 -10.59 15.07 -11.86
N LEU A 127 -9.48 14.44 -11.44
CA LEU A 127 -9.48 13.02 -11.09
C LEU A 127 -10.34 12.70 -9.85
N LEU A 128 -10.60 13.70 -9.02
CA LEU A 128 -11.47 13.58 -7.87
C LEU A 128 -12.97 13.68 -8.20
N ASP A 129 -13.33 14.17 -9.40
CA ASP A 129 -14.74 14.43 -9.75
C ASP A 129 -15.59 13.14 -9.75
N ASP A 130 -15.01 12.02 -10.20
CA ASP A 130 -15.67 10.72 -10.28
C ASP A 130 -15.18 9.73 -9.20
N ALA A 131 -14.29 10.17 -8.30
CA ALA A 131 -13.75 9.32 -7.27
C ALA A 131 -14.74 9.14 -6.11
N GLY A 132 -14.94 7.90 -5.68
CA GLY A 132 -15.66 7.58 -4.44
C GLY A 132 -14.71 7.48 -3.25
N LEU A 133 -13.47 7.05 -3.52
CA LEU A 133 -12.44 6.86 -2.51
C LEU A 133 -11.05 7.16 -3.09
N VAL A 134 -10.27 7.92 -2.37
CA VAL A 134 -8.82 8.09 -2.60
C VAL A 134 -8.07 7.18 -1.65
N PHE A 135 -7.18 6.36 -2.16
CA PHE A 135 -6.21 5.63 -1.36
C PHE A 135 -4.82 6.27 -1.51
N LEU A 136 -4.19 6.51 -0.39
CA LEU A 136 -2.83 7.03 -0.27
C LEU A 136 -2.03 6.12 0.66
N ASN A 137 -0.79 5.83 0.32
CA ASN A 137 0.09 5.08 1.21
C ASN A 137 1.19 5.95 1.86
N GLY A 138 1.83 5.42 2.89
CA GLY A 138 2.89 6.12 3.61
C GLY A 138 4.08 6.48 2.72
N TYR A 139 4.42 5.64 1.76
CA TYR A 139 5.52 5.90 0.84
C TYR A 139 5.28 7.15 -0.01
N ALA A 140 4.05 7.40 -0.45
CA ALA A 140 3.70 8.64 -1.15
C ALA A 140 3.93 9.89 -0.30
N ILE A 141 3.85 9.78 1.01
CA ILE A 141 4.10 10.89 1.95
C ILE A 141 5.58 11.00 2.30
N PHE A 142 6.19 9.88 2.70
CA PHE A 142 7.57 9.86 3.21
C PHE A 142 8.60 10.05 2.10
N MET A 143 8.33 9.54 0.91
CA MET A 143 9.28 9.52 -0.21
C MET A 143 9.00 10.61 -1.23
N ALA A 144 7.75 10.93 -1.48
CA ALA A 144 7.37 12.03 -2.38
C ALA A 144 7.75 13.43 -1.86
N GLY A 145 8.22 13.51 -0.61
CA GLY A 145 8.91 14.69 -0.08
C GLY A 145 8.07 15.93 0.13
N SER A 146 6.74 15.82 0.01
CA SER A 146 5.88 16.97 0.27
C SER A 146 4.64 16.55 1.07
N PRO A 147 4.70 16.69 2.39
CA PRO A 147 3.49 16.69 3.22
C PRO A 147 2.43 17.67 2.71
N GLU A 148 2.86 18.72 1.98
CA GLU A 148 2.00 19.71 1.35
C GLU A 148 1.14 19.11 0.23
N PHE A 149 1.72 18.23 -0.62
CA PHE A 149 0.97 17.52 -1.66
C PHE A 149 -0.15 16.68 -1.03
N ALA A 150 0.19 15.84 -0.06
CA ALA A 150 -0.78 15.00 0.63
C ALA A 150 -1.89 15.82 1.28
N ARG A 151 -1.53 16.91 1.99
CA ARG A 151 -2.50 17.81 2.61
C ARG A 151 -3.42 18.49 1.60
N ALA A 152 -2.87 19.00 0.50
CA ALA A 152 -3.65 19.65 -0.55
C ALA A 152 -4.64 18.66 -1.19
N LEU A 153 -4.16 17.46 -1.54
CA LEU A 153 -4.98 16.39 -2.09
C LEU A 153 -6.12 16.01 -1.13
N LEU A 154 -5.79 15.73 0.12
CA LEU A 154 -6.77 15.28 1.12
C LEU A 154 -7.76 16.38 1.49
N HIS A 155 -7.32 17.65 1.51
CA HIS A 155 -8.21 18.78 1.67
C HIS A 155 -9.23 18.85 0.53
N GLU A 156 -8.77 18.75 -0.70
CA GLU A 156 -9.64 18.82 -1.88
C GLU A 156 -10.58 17.62 -2.00
N ALA A 157 -10.11 16.42 -1.68
CA ALA A 157 -10.94 15.20 -1.62
C ALA A 157 -12.11 15.40 -0.63
N ARG A 158 -11.81 15.87 0.59
CA ARG A 158 -12.85 16.15 1.61
C ARG A 158 -13.82 17.22 1.16
N ARG A 159 -13.34 18.31 0.54
CA ARG A 159 -14.19 19.39 0.03
C ARG A 159 -15.20 18.88 -1.00
N ARG A 160 -14.85 17.85 -1.75
CA ARG A 160 -15.69 17.20 -2.77
C ARG A 160 -16.52 16.03 -2.23
N GLY A 161 -16.38 15.69 -0.94
CA GLY A 161 -17.07 14.56 -0.34
C GLY A 161 -16.51 13.19 -0.76
N VAL A 162 -15.30 13.17 -1.32
CA VAL A 162 -14.57 11.92 -1.66
C VAL A 162 -14.01 11.33 -0.38
N GLY A 163 -14.24 10.03 -0.16
CA GLY A 163 -13.67 9.31 0.97
C GLY A 163 -12.14 9.20 0.87
N VAL A 164 -11.48 9.06 2.03
CA VAL A 164 -10.01 8.95 2.11
C VAL A 164 -9.64 7.71 2.89
N ALA A 165 -8.84 6.83 2.26
CA ALA A 165 -8.21 5.68 2.88
C ALA A 165 -6.68 5.87 2.90
N PHE A 166 -6.05 5.43 3.98
CA PHE A 166 -4.61 5.56 4.17
C PHE A 166 -4.02 4.29 4.77
N ASP A 167 -2.91 3.83 4.20
CA ASP A 167 -2.04 2.81 4.78
C ASP A 167 -0.64 3.43 5.04
N PRO A 168 -0.13 3.45 6.28
CA PRO A 168 1.18 4.01 6.60
C PRO A 168 2.36 3.18 6.06
N SER A 169 2.16 1.93 5.68
CA SER A 169 3.05 1.01 4.92
C SER A 169 4.39 0.65 5.58
N SER A 170 4.88 1.36 6.59
CA SER A 170 6.19 1.09 7.18
C SER A 170 6.31 1.55 8.62
N PHE A 171 6.35 0.60 9.56
CA PHE A 171 6.54 0.92 10.98
C PHE A 171 7.86 1.66 11.27
N SER A 172 8.92 1.37 10.52
CA SER A 172 10.22 2.03 10.69
C SER A 172 10.17 3.50 10.28
N LEU A 173 9.49 3.83 9.18
CA LEU A 173 9.26 5.21 8.76
C LEU A 173 8.32 5.95 9.73
N ILE A 174 7.27 5.28 10.20
CA ILE A 174 6.38 5.85 11.23
C ILE A 174 7.17 6.22 12.48
N ARG A 175 8.01 5.33 12.99
CA ARG A 175 8.87 5.60 14.17
C ARG A 175 9.84 6.74 13.93
N LYS A 176 10.44 6.81 12.74
CA LYS A 176 11.39 7.88 12.36
C LYS A 176 10.73 9.26 12.32
N HIS A 177 9.51 9.35 11.80
CA HIS A 177 8.82 10.62 11.56
C HIS A 177 7.80 10.99 12.64
N GLY A 178 7.45 10.05 13.52
CA GLY A 178 6.46 10.18 14.60
C GLY A 178 5.04 9.89 14.13
N GLY A 179 4.42 8.85 14.73
CA GLY A 179 3.10 8.35 14.30
C GLY A 179 2.00 9.40 14.44
N ARG A 180 1.91 10.06 15.61
CA ARG A 180 0.91 11.11 15.83
C ARG A 180 1.08 12.28 14.84
N ARG A 181 2.30 12.71 14.60
CA ARG A 181 2.61 13.79 13.62
C ARG A 181 2.20 13.40 12.22
N LEU A 182 2.40 12.13 11.84
CA LEU A 182 1.93 11.60 10.55
C LEU A 182 0.42 11.69 10.44
N LEU A 183 -0.32 11.16 11.44
CA LEU A 183 -1.79 11.18 11.45
C LEU A 183 -2.35 12.61 11.45
N GLU A 184 -1.77 13.52 12.22
CA GLU A 184 -2.14 14.94 12.22
C GLU A 184 -1.87 15.61 10.85
N GLY A 185 -0.77 15.22 10.19
CA GLY A 185 -0.41 15.70 8.85
C GLY A 185 -1.38 15.22 7.76
N VAL A 186 -1.80 13.99 7.83
CA VAL A 186 -2.80 13.38 6.92
C VAL A 186 -4.21 13.89 7.27
N GLY A 187 -4.48 14.12 8.56
CA GLY A 187 -5.77 14.57 9.08
C GLY A 187 -6.82 13.45 9.07
N ARG A 188 -8.11 13.81 9.14
CA ARG A 188 -9.19 12.83 9.31
C ARG A 188 -9.34 11.92 8.08
N LEU A 189 -9.42 10.61 8.34
CA LEU A 189 -9.56 9.54 7.37
C LEU A 189 -10.97 8.91 7.46
N ASP A 190 -11.47 8.35 6.37
CA ASP A 190 -12.61 7.44 6.41
C ASP A 190 -12.12 6.04 6.83
N VAL A 191 -10.98 5.59 6.28
CA VAL A 191 -10.38 4.29 6.58
C VAL A 191 -8.88 4.44 6.82
N LEU A 192 -8.40 3.91 7.94
CA LEU A 192 -6.99 3.67 8.23
C LEU A 192 -6.74 2.16 8.16
N LEU A 193 -5.82 1.73 7.29
CA LEU A 193 -5.38 0.34 7.21
C LEU A 193 -3.96 0.25 7.77
N ALA A 194 -3.69 -0.70 8.63
CA ALA A 194 -2.37 -0.90 9.20
C ALA A 194 -2.17 -2.36 9.61
N ASN A 195 -0.95 -2.84 9.65
CA ASN A 195 -0.64 -4.05 10.40
C ASN A 195 -0.44 -3.70 11.89
N GLU A 196 -0.24 -4.71 12.73
CA GLU A 196 -0.10 -4.51 14.20
C GLU A 196 1.14 -3.68 14.55
N GLU A 197 2.25 -3.87 13.84
CA GLU A 197 3.49 -3.11 14.06
C GLU A 197 3.33 -1.64 13.68
N GLU A 198 2.64 -1.38 12.59
CA GLU A 198 2.31 -0.03 12.13
C GLU A 198 1.32 0.66 13.07
N ALA A 199 0.25 -0.04 13.48
CA ALA A 199 -0.72 0.49 14.44
C ALA A 199 -0.07 0.83 15.78
N ALA A 200 0.80 -0.04 16.30
CA ALA A 200 1.60 0.20 17.49
C ALA A 200 2.53 1.42 17.32
N ALA A 201 3.21 1.51 16.18
CA ALA A 201 4.11 2.63 15.87
C ALA A 201 3.37 3.97 15.74
N LEU A 202 2.15 3.98 15.18
CA LEU A 202 1.30 5.17 15.09
C LEU A 202 0.97 5.73 16.49
N LEU A 203 0.75 4.86 17.48
CA LEU A 203 0.47 5.23 18.86
C LEU A 203 1.72 5.42 19.71
N GLY A 204 2.90 5.03 19.22
CA GLY A 204 4.14 5.07 19.98
C GLY A 204 4.21 4.04 21.12
N VAL A 205 3.52 2.90 20.98
CA VAL A 205 3.49 1.82 21.95
C VAL A 205 4.26 0.58 21.45
N PRO A 206 4.72 -0.31 22.35
CA PRO A 206 5.27 -1.61 21.93
C PRO A 206 4.20 -2.45 21.22
N VAL A 207 4.58 -3.23 20.21
CA VAL A 207 3.64 -4.08 19.45
C VAL A 207 2.93 -5.11 20.35
N GLN A 208 3.62 -5.63 21.36
CA GLN A 208 3.04 -6.57 22.34
C GLN A 208 1.93 -5.96 23.20
N ALA A 209 1.90 -4.63 23.32
CA ALA A 209 0.87 -3.89 24.03
C ALA A 209 -0.28 -3.44 23.12
N ALA A 210 -0.19 -3.62 21.80
CA ALA A 210 -1.18 -3.17 20.82
C ALA A 210 -2.41 -4.09 20.76
N GLY A 211 -3.03 -4.34 21.91
CA GLY A 211 -4.33 -5.02 21.99
C GLY A 211 -5.48 -4.12 21.54
N ASP A 212 -6.66 -4.71 21.38
CA ASP A 212 -7.86 -4.04 20.87
C ASP A 212 -8.18 -2.75 21.63
N ASP A 213 -8.09 -2.77 22.96
CA ASP A 213 -8.37 -1.59 23.80
C ASP A 213 -7.36 -0.46 23.60
N VAL A 214 -6.10 -0.81 23.30
CA VAL A 214 -5.01 0.15 23.11
C VAL A 214 -5.10 0.85 21.77
N LEU A 215 -5.74 0.24 20.78
CA LEU A 215 -5.88 0.80 19.42
C LEU A 215 -7.05 1.78 19.27
N ALA A 216 -7.95 1.85 20.27
CA ALA A 216 -9.10 2.74 20.25
C ALA A 216 -8.79 4.24 19.97
N PRO A 217 -7.66 4.82 20.45
CA PRO A 217 -7.32 6.21 20.13
C PRO A 217 -7.14 6.50 18.63
N LEU A 218 -6.88 5.49 17.80
CA LEU A 218 -6.81 5.68 16.34
C LEU A 218 -8.14 6.16 15.73
N LEU A 219 -9.28 5.94 16.41
CA LEU A 219 -10.59 6.48 16.01
C LEU A 219 -10.68 8.01 16.10
N GLU A 220 -9.75 8.67 16.77
CA GLU A 220 -9.62 10.14 16.71
C GLU A 220 -9.29 10.61 15.28
N PHE A 221 -8.57 9.77 14.51
CA PHE A 221 -8.06 10.08 13.19
C PHE A 221 -8.82 9.40 12.05
N ALA A 222 -9.54 8.30 12.32
CA ALA A 222 -10.24 7.54 11.28
C ALA A 222 -11.66 7.16 11.69
N GLY A 223 -12.55 7.07 10.70
CA GLY A 223 -13.89 6.52 10.92
C GLY A 223 -13.88 5.01 11.13
N THR A 224 -13.01 4.33 10.41
CA THR A 224 -12.74 2.89 10.48
C THR A 224 -11.24 2.66 10.60
N VAL A 225 -10.82 1.84 11.54
CA VAL A 225 -9.44 1.37 11.70
C VAL A 225 -9.40 -0.12 11.39
N VAL A 226 -8.69 -0.51 10.33
CA VAL A 226 -8.51 -1.91 9.94
C VAL A 226 -7.13 -2.37 10.35
N VAL A 227 -7.05 -3.48 11.08
CA VAL A 227 -5.79 -4.04 11.57
C VAL A 227 -5.55 -5.42 10.95
N LYS A 228 -4.50 -5.52 10.15
CA LYS A 228 -4.00 -6.75 9.51
C LYS A 228 -3.17 -7.53 10.54
N ARG A 229 -3.52 -8.81 10.80
CA ARG A 229 -2.92 -9.63 11.86
C ARG A 229 -2.26 -10.92 11.34
N GLY A 230 -1.94 -10.96 10.04
CA GLY A 230 -1.29 -12.09 9.39
C GLY A 230 -2.08 -13.38 9.57
N ALA A 231 -1.45 -14.42 10.13
CA ALA A 231 -2.09 -15.72 10.36
C ALA A 231 -3.28 -15.68 11.35
N ARG A 232 -3.49 -14.57 12.06
CA ARG A 232 -4.66 -14.36 12.95
C ARG A 232 -5.82 -13.66 12.24
N GLY A 233 -5.71 -13.40 10.94
CA GLY A 233 -6.73 -12.72 10.15
C GLY A 233 -6.67 -11.20 10.25
N ALA A 234 -7.82 -10.56 10.37
CA ALA A 234 -7.92 -9.11 10.49
C ALA A 234 -9.09 -8.68 11.36
N ALA A 235 -9.02 -7.45 11.83
CA ALA A 235 -10.09 -6.83 12.59
C ALA A 235 -10.32 -5.39 12.14
N ALA A 236 -11.55 -4.91 12.25
CA ALA A 236 -11.90 -3.52 12.03
C ALA A 236 -12.57 -2.93 13.26
N LEU A 237 -12.13 -1.75 13.66
CA LEU A 237 -12.70 -0.96 14.74
C LEU A 237 -13.47 0.22 14.16
N THR A 238 -14.71 0.38 14.60
CA THR A 238 -15.54 1.55 14.35
C THR A 238 -16.07 2.08 15.68
N ARG A 239 -16.90 3.13 15.65
CA ARG A 239 -17.59 3.60 16.86
C ARG A 239 -18.61 2.60 17.41
N GLU A 240 -19.03 1.63 16.60
CA GLU A 240 -19.96 0.57 16.98
C GLU A 240 -19.24 -0.63 17.64
N GLY A 241 -17.92 -0.66 17.59
CA GLY A 241 -17.09 -1.71 18.17
C GLY A 241 -16.24 -2.45 17.14
N TRP A 242 -15.71 -3.60 17.56
CA TRP A 242 -14.86 -4.46 16.78
C TRP A 242 -15.63 -5.47 15.93
N THR A 243 -15.18 -5.66 14.70
CA THR A 243 -15.54 -6.78 13.83
C THR A 243 -14.27 -7.56 13.51
N HIS A 244 -14.28 -8.88 13.69
CA HIS A 244 -13.14 -9.75 13.45
C HIS A 244 -13.44 -10.72 12.30
N ALA A 245 -12.42 -11.04 11.49
CA ALA A 245 -12.48 -12.08 10.48
C ALA A 245 -11.23 -12.97 10.58
N PRO A 246 -11.39 -14.32 10.58
CA PRO A 246 -10.26 -15.24 10.66
C PRO A 246 -9.41 -15.18 9.39
N ALA A 247 -8.15 -15.62 9.49
CA ALA A 247 -7.28 -15.80 8.34
C ALA A 247 -7.75 -16.99 7.48
N HIS A 248 -7.36 -16.97 6.22
CA HIS A 248 -7.37 -18.17 5.37
C HIS A 248 -6.05 -18.91 5.52
N GLU A 249 -6.12 -20.22 5.70
CA GLU A 249 -4.94 -21.07 5.73
C GLU A 249 -4.26 -21.10 4.37
N VAL A 250 -2.95 -20.89 4.35
CA VAL A 250 -2.14 -20.89 3.14
C VAL A 250 -0.72 -21.36 3.46
N GLN A 251 -0.11 -22.10 2.56
CA GLN A 251 1.33 -22.34 2.59
C GLN A 251 2.03 -21.06 2.11
N VAL A 252 2.68 -20.36 3.02
CA VAL A 252 3.38 -19.11 2.72
C VAL A 252 4.60 -19.38 1.84
N VAL A 253 4.68 -18.64 0.72
CA VAL A 253 5.80 -18.65 -0.23
C VAL A 253 6.55 -17.32 -0.20
N ASP A 254 5.79 -16.20 -0.23
CA ASP A 254 6.32 -14.84 -0.23
C ASP A 254 5.25 -13.89 0.30
N THR A 255 5.52 -13.16 1.37
CA THR A 255 4.55 -12.24 1.96
C THR A 255 4.53 -10.85 1.29
N THR A 256 5.40 -10.63 0.31
CA THR A 256 5.49 -9.36 -0.42
C THR A 256 4.17 -9.06 -1.13
N GLY A 257 3.61 -7.87 -0.86
CA GLY A 257 2.35 -7.42 -1.45
C GLY A 257 1.08 -8.07 -0.88
N ALA A 258 1.18 -9.00 0.09
CA ALA A 258 -0.02 -9.59 0.72
C ALA A 258 -0.87 -8.53 1.44
N GLY A 259 -0.22 -7.55 2.11
CA GLY A 259 -0.88 -6.39 2.70
C GLY A 259 -1.57 -5.51 1.67
N ASP A 260 -0.90 -5.23 0.55
CA ASP A 260 -1.46 -4.42 -0.56
C ASP A 260 -2.68 -5.11 -1.20
N ALA A 261 -2.60 -6.43 -1.38
CA ALA A 261 -3.71 -7.23 -1.89
C ALA A 261 -4.90 -7.24 -0.92
N PHE A 262 -4.63 -7.35 0.39
CA PHE A 262 -5.64 -7.19 1.43
C PHE A 262 -6.31 -5.82 1.33
N ASP A 263 -5.52 -4.75 1.25
CA ASP A 263 -6.03 -3.38 1.17
C ASP A 263 -6.90 -3.19 -0.07
N ALA A 264 -6.45 -3.67 -1.23
CA ALA A 264 -7.23 -3.61 -2.47
C ALA A 264 -8.60 -4.29 -2.31
N ALA A 265 -8.64 -5.52 -1.78
CA ALA A 265 -9.89 -6.25 -1.62
C ALA A 265 -10.81 -5.59 -0.59
N PHE A 266 -10.26 -5.09 0.52
CA PHE A 266 -11.02 -4.35 1.51
C PHE A 266 -11.64 -3.08 0.92
N LEU A 267 -10.85 -2.25 0.23
CA LEU A 267 -11.28 -0.98 -0.36
C LEU A 267 -12.34 -1.18 -1.43
N VAL A 268 -12.19 -2.21 -2.28
CA VAL A 268 -13.19 -2.56 -3.31
C VAL A 268 -14.51 -3.00 -2.65
N ALA A 269 -14.44 -3.85 -1.62
CA ALA A 269 -15.63 -4.29 -0.89
C ALA A 269 -16.31 -3.14 -0.15
N HIS A 270 -15.52 -2.25 0.46
CA HIS A 270 -15.99 -1.05 1.14
C HIS A 270 -16.72 -0.09 0.17
N LEU A 271 -16.13 0.18 -1.01
CA LEU A 271 -16.76 0.99 -2.06
C LEU A 271 -18.06 0.37 -2.58
N ALA A 272 -18.12 -0.96 -2.65
CA ALA A 272 -19.32 -1.70 -3.04
C ALA A 272 -20.40 -1.73 -1.94
N GLY A 273 -20.13 -1.15 -0.76
CA GLY A 273 -21.09 -1.09 0.36
C GLY A 273 -21.31 -2.44 1.05
N LEU A 274 -20.37 -3.38 0.96
CA LEU A 274 -20.45 -4.65 1.69
C LEU A 274 -20.36 -4.42 3.20
N SER A 275 -20.88 -5.37 3.97
CA SER A 275 -20.70 -5.37 5.42
C SER A 275 -19.23 -5.46 5.80
N MET A 276 -18.87 -4.94 6.98
CA MET A 276 -17.48 -4.98 7.49
C MET A 276 -16.93 -6.40 7.55
N GLY A 277 -17.74 -7.36 7.99
CA GLY A 277 -17.34 -8.78 8.04
C GLY A 277 -17.02 -9.35 6.65
N GLU A 278 -17.85 -9.06 5.65
CA GLU A 278 -17.61 -9.51 4.26
C GLU A 278 -16.38 -8.82 3.66
N ALA A 279 -16.17 -7.53 3.93
CA ALA A 279 -15.00 -6.81 3.44
C ALA A 279 -13.71 -7.40 4.01
N LEU A 280 -13.66 -7.68 5.33
CA LEU A 280 -12.51 -8.32 5.97
C LEU A 280 -12.27 -9.75 5.47
N ALA A 281 -13.33 -10.53 5.26
CA ALA A 281 -13.21 -11.91 4.77
C ALA A 281 -12.60 -11.95 3.37
N ARG A 282 -13.08 -11.10 2.43
CA ARG A 282 -12.51 -10.98 1.07
C ARG A 282 -11.06 -10.49 1.10
N ALA A 283 -10.75 -9.55 1.99
CA ALA A 283 -9.41 -9.03 2.15
C ALA A 283 -8.43 -10.12 2.65
N ASN A 284 -8.83 -10.90 3.67
CA ASN A 284 -8.05 -12.03 4.16
C ASN A 284 -7.82 -13.11 3.09
N GLU A 285 -8.86 -13.43 2.30
CA GLU A 285 -8.76 -14.41 1.21
C GLU A 285 -7.74 -13.97 0.16
N LEU A 286 -7.81 -12.71 -0.31
CA LEU A 286 -6.89 -12.23 -1.33
C LEU A 286 -5.46 -12.10 -0.78
N GLY A 287 -5.29 -11.56 0.43
CA GLY A 287 -3.99 -11.48 1.09
C GLY A 287 -3.32 -12.84 1.25
N ALA A 288 -4.07 -13.85 1.70
CA ALA A 288 -3.58 -15.23 1.81
C ALA A 288 -3.20 -15.81 0.44
N ARG A 289 -4.03 -15.61 -0.59
CA ARG A 289 -3.74 -16.08 -1.96
C ARG A 289 -2.45 -15.49 -2.50
N VAL A 290 -2.17 -14.21 -2.24
CA VAL A 290 -0.94 -13.55 -2.65
C VAL A 290 0.24 -14.09 -1.85
N ALA A 291 0.12 -14.25 -0.54
CA ALA A 291 1.17 -14.82 0.32
C ALA A 291 1.58 -16.26 -0.09
N GLY A 292 0.69 -17.00 -0.75
CA GLY A 292 0.98 -18.35 -1.28
C GLY A 292 1.74 -18.36 -2.62
N ARG A 293 2.18 -17.21 -3.14
CA ARG A 293 2.84 -17.08 -4.44
C ARG A 293 4.05 -16.17 -4.37
N LEU A 294 4.93 -16.26 -5.35
CA LEU A 294 6.08 -15.36 -5.45
C LEU A 294 5.65 -14.04 -6.13
N GLY A 295 5.97 -12.92 -5.48
CA GLY A 295 5.77 -11.56 -6.02
C GLY A 295 4.36 -11.01 -5.83
N ALA A 296 4.31 -9.70 -5.61
CA ALA A 296 3.12 -8.97 -5.17
C ALA A 296 1.96 -8.97 -6.18
N GLN A 297 2.24 -9.08 -7.49
CA GLN A 297 1.25 -8.96 -8.56
C GLN A 297 1.05 -10.26 -9.35
N THR A 298 1.56 -11.39 -8.87
CA THR A 298 1.45 -12.69 -9.55
C THR A 298 0.00 -13.19 -9.53
N ARG A 299 -0.52 -13.68 -10.69
CA ARG A 299 -1.88 -14.22 -10.85
C ARG A 299 -2.04 -15.64 -10.34
#